data_cb157b5072e2d2d62058337dc1a3b59f
#
_entry.id   cb157b5072e2d2d62058337dc1a3b59f
#
_cell.length_a   1.000
_cell.length_b   1.000
_cell.length_c   1.000
_cell.angle_alpha   90.00
_cell.angle_beta   90.00
_cell.angle_gamma   90.00
#
_symmetry.space_group_name_H-M   'P 1'
#
loop_
_entity.id
_entity.type
_entity.pdbx_description
1 polymer ?
#
loop_
_entity_poly.entity_id
_entity_poly.type
_entity_poly.pdbx_seq_one_letter_code
_entity_poly.pdbx_strand_id
1 'polypeptide(L)'
;MSDFSRLARRKFLITAGASAGAVLLKGCMGNPPSATSDSSPVAQNATGNSSPAPVAVTDTPETTTVKLGYVPIVESAPLIIAKEKGFFAKYGLTGAEVMKQANWGSARDNVEIGAAAGGIDGGQWQMPMPHLISEGIITKGNVKVPMYVLAQLNTQGNGIAIAKKHTGKGIGLDLTGAKDYFLSLKAAGTPFKAAYTFPKANQDFWIRYWFAAGGIDPDRDVSLLAVPSAQTIANMKTGTMDAFSTGDPWPYRIVADDIGFMSALTAQIWPYHPEEYLAIRADWVDKNPKATQAILMAVMEAQQWCDNPANKAELVSIVSGRNYFNV
;
A
#
# COMPACT_ATOMS: atom_id res chain seq x y z
N MET A 1 -33.68 -16.08 -12.30
CA MET A 1 -32.41 -15.66 -12.93
C MET A 1 -31.36 -15.44 -11.85
N SER A 2 -30.86 -16.48 -11.20
CA SER A 2 -29.98 -16.27 -10.00
C SER A 2 -29.02 -17.41 -9.70
N ASP A 3 -28.56 -18.22 -10.62
CA ASP A 3 -27.62 -19.31 -10.27
C ASP A 3 -26.35 -19.39 -11.11
N PHE A 4 -26.15 -18.47 -12.03
CA PHE A 4 -24.99 -18.52 -12.93
C PHE A 4 -23.71 -17.84 -12.38
N SER A 5 -23.78 -17.00 -11.33
CA SER A 5 -22.64 -16.18 -10.91
C SER A 5 -21.65 -16.87 -9.96
N ARG A 6 -22.09 -17.84 -9.16
CA ARG A 6 -21.22 -18.52 -8.17
C ARG A 6 -20.40 -19.68 -8.75
N LEU A 7 -20.94 -20.36 -9.76
CA LEU A 7 -20.26 -21.49 -10.41
C LEU A 7 -19.19 -21.04 -11.42
N ALA A 8 -19.35 -19.88 -12.06
CA ALA A 8 -18.42 -19.40 -13.07
C ALA A 8 -17.06 -18.98 -12.52
N ARG A 9 -17.00 -18.38 -11.33
CA ARG A 9 -15.74 -17.91 -10.73
C ARG A 9 -14.88 -19.04 -10.20
N ARG A 10 -15.47 -20.03 -9.55
CA ARG A 10 -14.75 -21.21 -9.05
C ARG A 10 -14.21 -22.09 -10.18
N LYS A 11 -14.97 -22.26 -11.26
CA LYS A 11 -14.52 -22.99 -12.45
C LYS A 11 -13.46 -22.25 -13.25
N PHE A 12 -13.52 -20.92 -13.34
CA PHE A 12 -12.51 -20.10 -14.01
C PHE A 12 -11.14 -20.20 -13.31
N LEU A 13 -11.10 -20.12 -11.98
CA LEU A 13 -9.86 -20.24 -11.23
C LEU A 13 -9.26 -21.66 -11.27
N ILE A 14 -10.09 -22.70 -11.29
CA ILE A 14 -9.62 -24.08 -11.42
C ILE A 14 -9.13 -24.37 -12.85
N THR A 15 -9.77 -23.80 -13.87
CA THR A 15 -9.37 -24.01 -15.28
C THR A 15 -8.12 -23.20 -15.64
N ALA A 16 -7.97 -21.99 -15.10
CA ALA A 16 -6.75 -21.19 -15.27
C ALA A 16 -5.54 -21.79 -14.53
N GLY A 17 -5.74 -22.39 -13.36
CA GLY A 17 -4.69 -23.09 -12.61
C GLY A 17 -4.24 -24.39 -13.28
N ALA A 18 -5.15 -25.13 -13.91
CA ALA A 18 -4.84 -26.40 -14.58
C ALA A 18 -4.12 -26.21 -15.93
N SER A 19 -4.39 -25.11 -16.66
CA SER A 19 -3.72 -24.84 -17.93
C SER A 19 -2.30 -24.27 -17.76
N ALA A 20 -2.00 -23.56 -16.67
CA ALA A 20 -0.65 -23.08 -16.39
C ALA A 20 0.31 -24.19 -15.92
N GLY A 21 -0.22 -25.25 -15.26
CA GLY A 21 0.58 -26.40 -14.81
C GLY A 21 1.02 -27.36 -15.92
N ALA A 22 0.30 -27.41 -17.04
CA ALA A 22 0.59 -28.37 -18.11
C ALA A 22 1.69 -27.92 -19.08
N VAL A 23 2.06 -26.64 -19.12
CA VAL A 23 3.09 -26.10 -20.03
C VAL A 23 4.49 -26.14 -19.42
N LEU A 24 4.63 -26.25 -18.09
CA LEU A 24 5.93 -26.22 -17.40
C LEU A 24 6.59 -27.61 -17.21
N LEU A 25 5.96 -28.71 -17.61
CA LEU A 25 6.48 -30.07 -17.37
C LEU A 25 7.18 -30.72 -18.57
N LYS A 26 7.43 -30.00 -19.67
CA LYS A 26 8.12 -30.55 -20.86
C LYS A 26 9.58 -30.12 -21.05
N GLY A 27 10.23 -29.52 -20.06
CA GLY A 27 11.52 -28.89 -20.21
C GLY A 27 12.70 -29.45 -19.42
N CYS A 28 12.58 -30.50 -18.61
CA CYS A 28 13.74 -31.07 -17.88
C CYS A 28 13.59 -32.58 -17.66
N MET A 29 13.93 -33.38 -18.67
CA MET A 29 14.34 -34.77 -18.47
C MET A 29 15.76 -34.91 -18.96
N GLY A 30 16.72 -34.65 -18.06
CA GLY A 30 18.11 -35.12 -18.17
C GLY A 30 18.29 -36.29 -17.20
N ASN A 31 18.95 -37.35 -17.67
CA ASN A 31 19.25 -38.58 -16.92
C ASN A 31 19.94 -38.30 -15.58
N PRO A 32 19.65 -39.04 -14.52
CA PRO A 32 20.40 -38.96 -13.27
C PRO A 32 21.76 -39.65 -13.40
N PRO A 33 22.84 -39.05 -12.86
CA PRO A 33 24.10 -39.76 -12.71
C PRO A 33 24.06 -40.74 -11.54
N SER A 34 24.71 -41.87 -11.72
CA SER A 34 24.86 -42.98 -10.78
C SER A 34 25.55 -42.55 -9.47
N ALA A 35 25.06 -43.05 -8.37
CA ALA A 35 25.64 -42.87 -7.04
C ALA A 35 26.98 -43.63 -6.92
N THR A 36 28.05 -42.92 -6.57
CA THR A 36 29.21 -43.50 -5.90
C THR A 36 29.36 -42.83 -4.54
N SER A 37 29.34 -43.70 -3.53
CA SER A 37 29.58 -43.37 -2.12
C SER A 37 31.07 -43.07 -1.91
N ASP A 38 31.39 -41.84 -1.46
CA ASP A 38 32.62 -41.58 -0.73
C ASP A 38 32.39 -40.60 0.40
N SER A 39 32.73 -41.09 1.58
CA SER A 39 32.63 -40.42 2.87
C SER A 39 33.88 -39.56 3.10
N SER A 40 33.71 -38.23 3.27
CA SER A 40 34.72 -37.38 3.90
C SER A 40 34.09 -36.19 4.63
N PRO A 41 34.70 -35.62 5.66
CA PRO A 41 34.04 -35.02 6.80
C PRO A 41 33.48 -33.61 6.53
N VAL A 42 32.31 -33.35 7.11
CA VAL A 42 31.62 -32.07 7.10
C VAL A 42 32.45 -31.01 7.83
N ALA A 43 33.02 -30.09 7.07
CA ALA A 43 33.51 -28.83 7.62
C ALA A 43 32.29 -27.92 7.88
N GLN A 44 32.06 -27.56 9.13
CA GLN A 44 31.12 -26.52 9.52
C GLN A 44 31.63 -25.18 8.98
N ASN A 45 31.06 -24.71 7.88
CA ASN A 45 31.24 -23.32 7.45
C ASN A 45 30.18 -22.45 8.16
N ALA A 46 30.68 -21.55 9.00
CA ALA A 46 29.94 -20.46 9.58
C ALA A 46 29.18 -19.68 8.48
N THR A 47 27.88 -19.58 8.63
CA THR A 47 27.03 -18.66 7.85
C THR A 47 27.41 -17.22 8.18
N GLY A 48 28.38 -16.70 7.46
CA GLY A 48 28.62 -15.27 7.39
C GLY A 48 27.45 -14.64 6.62
N ASN A 49 26.68 -13.82 7.29
CA ASN A 49 25.67 -12.95 6.71
C ASN A 49 26.41 -11.85 5.92
N SER A 50 26.83 -12.17 4.71
CA SER A 50 27.38 -11.16 3.79
C SER A 50 26.22 -10.38 3.21
N SER A 51 25.95 -9.19 3.78
CA SER A 51 25.19 -8.16 3.05
C SER A 51 25.78 -8.03 1.65
N PRO A 52 24.96 -8.00 0.59
CA PRO A 52 25.46 -7.75 -0.74
C PRO A 52 26.26 -6.45 -0.74
N ALA A 53 27.46 -6.48 -1.31
CA ALA A 53 28.30 -5.31 -1.45
C ALA A 53 27.50 -4.22 -2.18
N PRO A 54 27.62 -2.94 -1.77
CA PRO A 54 26.94 -1.85 -2.47
C PRO A 54 27.36 -1.88 -3.94
N VAL A 55 26.40 -1.98 -4.83
CA VAL A 55 26.66 -1.76 -6.26
C VAL A 55 27.13 -0.32 -6.38
N ALA A 56 28.38 -0.12 -6.74
CA ALA A 56 28.91 1.22 -6.93
C ALA A 56 28.08 1.91 -8.01
N VAL A 57 27.42 3.02 -7.67
CA VAL A 57 26.84 3.91 -8.67
C VAL A 57 28.04 4.54 -9.40
N THR A 58 28.33 4.02 -10.57
CA THR A 58 29.50 4.44 -11.37
C THR A 58 29.28 5.77 -12.07
N ASP A 59 28.04 6.26 -12.06
CA ASP A 59 27.62 7.46 -12.78
C ASP A 59 27.02 8.52 -11.85
N THR A 60 27.52 9.75 -11.96
CA THR A 60 26.96 10.90 -11.26
C THR A 60 25.50 11.16 -11.72
N PRO A 61 24.53 11.29 -10.81
CA PRO A 61 23.17 11.69 -11.15
C PRO A 61 23.13 13.03 -11.90
N GLU A 62 22.17 13.22 -12.82
CA GLU A 62 21.96 14.47 -13.57
C GLU A 62 21.57 15.62 -12.65
N THR A 63 20.95 15.30 -11.53
CA THR A 63 20.56 16.22 -10.46
C THR A 63 20.78 15.61 -9.10
N THR A 64 21.06 16.46 -8.11
CA THR A 64 21.15 16.03 -6.69
C THR A 64 19.84 16.21 -5.93
N THR A 65 18.80 16.78 -6.58
CA THR A 65 17.54 17.18 -5.95
C THR A 65 16.37 16.41 -6.53
N VAL A 66 15.43 16.01 -5.65
CA VAL A 66 14.11 15.47 -5.98
C VAL A 66 13.16 15.78 -4.82
N LYS A 67 11.91 16.08 -5.10
CA LYS A 67 10.86 16.29 -4.11
C LYS A 67 9.86 15.14 -4.15
N LEU A 68 9.89 14.29 -3.12
CA LEU A 68 9.03 13.12 -2.98
C LEU A 68 7.97 13.34 -1.90
N GLY A 69 6.70 13.25 -2.27
CA GLY A 69 5.58 13.36 -1.34
C GLY A 69 5.26 12.04 -0.66
N TYR A 70 4.74 12.11 0.58
CA TYR A 70 4.16 10.95 1.28
C TYR A 70 2.95 11.36 2.12
N VAL A 71 1.98 10.46 2.25
CA VAL A 71 0.88 10.58 3.23
C VAL A 71 1.29 9.84 4.51
N PRO A 72 0.95 10.36 5.72
CA PRO A 72 1.42 9.79 7.00
C PRO A 72 0.73 8.47 7.34
N ILE A 73 1.17 7.40 6.70
CA ILE A 73 0.83 6.00 6.91
C ILE A 73 2.08 5.15 6.82
N VAL A 74 2.06 3.95 7.40
CA VAL A 74 3.26 3.09 7.57
C VAL A 74 3.90 2.73 6.23
N GLU A 75 3.11 2.64 5.19
CA GLU A 75 3.52 2.32 3.83
C GLU A 75 4.51 3.34 3.23
N SER A 76 4.59 4.55 3.83
CA SER A 76 5.57 5.57 3.44
C SER A 76 6.95 5.37 4.10
N ALA A 77 7.08 4.43 5.04
CA ALA A 77 8.31 4.22 5.81
C ALA A 77 9.58 4.10 4.95
N PRO A 78 9.60 3.39 3.81
CA PRO A 78 10.81 3.31 2.98
C PRO A 78 11.33 4.68 2.53
N LEU A 79 10.44 5.62 2.16
CA LEU A 79 10.86 6.98 1.77
C LEU A 79 11.42 7.77 2.95
N ILE A 80 10.76 7.67 4.11
CA ILE A 80 11.18 8.35 5.34
C ILE A 80 12.54 7.80 5.78
N ILE A 81 12.71 6.48 5.81
CA ILE A 81 13.97 5.84 6.20
C ILE A 81 15.08 6.14 5.21
N ALA A 82 14.82 6.16 3.91
CA ALA A 82 15.82 6.56 2.92
C ALA A 82 16.37 7.98 3.18
N LYS A 83 15.50 8.89 3.64
CA LYS A 83 15.89 10.25 4.05
C LYS A 83 16.66 10.25 5.37
N GLU A 84 16.11 9.67 6.44
CA GLU A 84 16.67 9.73 7.80
C GLU A 84 17.99 8.97 7.95
N LYS A 85 18.14 7.85 7.23
CA LYS A 85 19.39 7.06 7.21
C LYS A 85 20.41 7.58 6.19
N GLY A 86 20.09 8.66 5.46
CA GLY A 86 20.99 9.25 4.48
C GLY A 86 21.19 8.43 3.21
N PHE A 87 20.31 7.47 2.89
CA PHE A 87 20.48 6.61 1.71
C PHE A 87 20.37 7.42 0.41
N PHE A 88 19.51 8.43 0.34
CA PHE A 88 19.48 9.32 -0.81
C PHE A 88 20.83 10.01 -1.03
N ALA A 89 21.42 10.58 0.03
CA ALA A 89 22.72 11.25 -0.06
C ALA A 89 23.84 10.26 -0.42
N LYS A 90 23.80 9.03 0.10
CA LYS A 90 24.74 7.94 -0.23
C LYS A 90 24.80 7.67 -1.74
N TYR A 91 23.67 7.78 -2.44
CA TYR A 91 23.55 7.56 -3.87
C TYR A 91 23.60 8.87 -4.68
N GLY A 92 24.12 9.97 -4.10
CA GLY A 92 24.36 11.23 -4.80
C GLY A 92 23.20 12.23 -4.79
N LEU A 93 22.06 11.89 -4.18
CA LEU A 93 20.89 12.77 -4.08
C LEU A 93 20.92 13.58 -2.75
N THR A 94 21.93 14.42 -2.61
CA THR A 94 22.16 15.18 -1.36
C THR A 94 21.09 16.22 -1.03
N GLY A 95 20.33 16.66 -2.04
CA GLY A 95 19.20 17.60 -1.90
C GLY A 95 17.83 16.94 -2.02
N ALA A 96 17.73 15.62 -1.80
CA ALA A 96 16.43 14.93 -1.80
C ALA A 96 15.56 15.38 -0.63
N GLU A 97 14.33 15.77 -0.93
CA GLU A 97 13.30 16.15 0.05
C GLU A 97 12.19 15.10 0.11
N VAL A 98 11.82 14.67 1.31
CA VAL A 98 10.66 13.80 1.57
C VAL A 98 9.62 14.61 2.32
N MET A 99 8.52 14.94 1.63
CA MET A 99 7.58 16.00 2.01
C MET A 99 6.23 15.42 2.43
N LYS A 100 5.84 15.68 3.68
CA LYS A 100 4.52 15.28 4.18
C LYS A 100 3.40 15.96 3.41
N GLN A 101 2.47 15.15 2.92
CA GLN A 101 1.23 15.59 2.29
C GLN A 101 0.09 15.44 3.28
N ALA A 102 -0.80 16.41 3.36
CA ALA A 102 -1.91 16.39 4.31
C ALA A 102 -2.89 15.22 4.04
N ASN A 103 -3.04 14.84 2.79
CA ASN A 103 -3.90 13.76 2.31
C ASN A 103 -3.61 13.46 0.83
N TRP A 104 -4.26 12.44 0.28
CA TRP A 104 -4.11 12.03 -1.10
C TRP A 104 -4.54 13.09 -2.13
N GLY A 105 -5.53 13.91 -1.80
CA GLY A 105 -5.93 15.03 -2.64
C GLY A 105 -4.83 16.09 -2.75
N SER A 106 -4.19 16.42 -1.62
CA SER A 106 -3.04 17.35 -1.61
C SER A 106 -1.84 16.77 -2.37
N ALA A 107 -1.56 15.46 -2.21
CA ALA A 107 -0.48 14.79 -2.94
C ALA A 107 -0.73 14.86 -4.45
N ARG A 108 -1.95 14.54 -4.90
CA ARG A 108 -2.36 14.66 -6.30
C ARG A 108 -2.20 16.09 -6.84
N ASP A 109 -2.68 17.08 -6.11
CA ASP A 109 -2.59 18.48 -6.53
C ASP A 109 -1.13 18.93 -6.63
N ASN A 110 -0.28 18.53 -5.69
CA ASN A 110 1.13 18.89 -5.67
C ASN A 110 1.94 18.19 -6.79
N VAL A 111 1.62 16.95 -7.17
CA VAL A 111 2.27 16.31 -8.32
C VAL A 111 1.79 16.92 -9.65
N GLU A 112 0.54 17.35 -9.72
CA GLU A 112 0.02 18.07 -10.89
C GLU A 112 0.75 19.40 -11.09
N ILE A 113 0.99 20.15 -10.01
CA ILE A 113 1.76 21.40 -10.02
C ILE A 113 3.23 21.13 -10.41
N GLY A 114 3.84 20.08 -9.89
CA GLY A 114 5.25 19.73 -10.08
C GLY A 114 6.20 20.53 -9.19
N ALA A 115 7.38 19.95 -8.90
CA ALA A 115 8.34 20.55 -7.98
C ALA A 115 8.86 21.91 -8.40
N ALA A 116 9.00 22.18 -9.70
CA ALA A 116 9.44 23.47 -10.24
C ALA A 116 8.48 24.62 -9.89
N ALA A 117 7.19 24.33 -9.71
CA ALA A 117 6.17 25.30 -9.34
C ALA A 117 5.75 25.21 -7.85
N GLY A 118 6.57 24.56 -7.00
CA GLY A 118 6.33 24.45 -5.57
C GLY A 118 5.61 23.18 -5.14
N GLY A 119 5.30 22.27 -6.06
CA GLY A 119 4.74 20.95 -5.79
C GLY A 119 5.79 19.86 -5.55
N ILE A 120 5.54 18.65 -6.02
CA ILE A 120 6.40 17.48 -5.91
C ILE A 120 6.68 16.84 -7.28
N ASP A 121 7.80 16.11 -7.40
CA ASP A 121 8.14 15.33 -8.59
C ASP A 121 7.44 13.97 -8.61
N GLY A 122 7.09 13.45 -7.44
CA GLY A 122 6.45 12.15 -7.28
C GLY A 122 6.39 11.76 -5.81
N GLY A 123 6.39 10.46 -5.51
CA GLY A 123 6.41 9.96 -4.14
C GLY A 123 5.69 8.62 -3.96
N GLN A 124 5.16 8.41 -2.75
CA GLN A 124 4.32 7.29 -2.40
C GLN A 124 2.90 7.49 -2.94
N TRP A 125 2.35 6.43 -3.52
CA TRP A 125 1.01 6.46 -4.11
C TRP A 125 0.27 5.15 -3.88
N GLN A 126 -0.96 5.23 -3.39
CA GLN A 126 -1.86 4.08 -3.40
C GLN A 126 -2.34 3.76 -4.83
N MET A 127 -2.44 2.48 -5.14
CA MET A 127 -2.91 2.06 -6.47
C MET A 127 -4.43 2.26 -6.62
N PRO A 128 -4.92 2.61 -7.80
CA PRO A 128 -4.20 2.89 -9.05
C PRO A 128 -3.98 4.39 -9.31
N MET A 129 -3.83 5.22 -8.28
CA MET A 129 -3.74 6.68 -8.43
C MET A 129 -2.74 7.15 -9.51
N PRO A 130 -1.50 6.60 -9.63
CA PRO A 130 -0.58 7.04 -10.68
C PRO A 130 -1.16 6.88 -12.09
N HIS A 131 -1.90 5.80 -12.34
CA HIS A 131 -2.56 5.59 -13.64
C HIS A 131 -3.71 6.57 -13.86
N LEU A 132 -4.50 6.82 -12.83
CA LEU A 132 -5.63 7.77 -12.90
C LEU A 132 -5.15 9.22 -13.08
N ILE A 133 -4.01 9.59 -12.49
CA ILE A 133 -3.34 10.88 -12.67
C ILE A 133 -2.80 10.98 -14.11
N SER A 134 -2.14 9.93 -14.59
CA SER A 134 -1.60 9.89 -15.95
C SER A 134 -2.69 10.08 -17.02
N GLU A 135 -3.87 9.52 -16.79
CA GLU A 135 -5.02 9.66 -17.71
C GLU A 135 -5.88 10.90 -17.46
N GLY A 136 -5.57 11.70 -16.45
CA GLY A 136 -6.34 12.90 -16.12
C GLY A 136 -7.70 12.62 -15.44
N ILE A 137 -7.93 11.40 -14.98
CA ILE A 137 -9.24 10.96 -14.44
C ILE A 137 -9.52 11.58 -13.06
N ILE A 138 -8.46 11.83 -12.28
CA ILE A 138 -8.58 12.37 -10.92
C ILE A 138 -7.88 13.72 -10.73
N THR A 139 -7.27 14.27 -11.76
CA THR A 139 -6.60 15.59 -11.74
C THR A 139 -7.61 16.73 -11.90
N LYS A 140 -7.22 17.94 -11.50
CA LYS A 140 -8.04 19.14 -11.71
C LYS A 140 -8.09 19.47 -13.20
N GLY A 141 -9.28 19.71 -13.69
CA GLY A 141 -9.49 20.04 -15.11
C GLY A 141 -9.16 18.90 -16.08
N ASN A 142 -9.08 17.67 -15.60
CA ASN A 142 -8.73 16.47 -16.39
C ASN A 142 -7.36 16.58 -17.09
N VAL A 143 -6.41 17.30 -16.49
CA VAL A 143 -5.04 17.42 -16.99
C VAL A 143 -4.31 16.10 -16.86
N LYS A 144 -3.76 15.59 -17.96
CA LYS A 144 -2.92 14.40 -17.97
C LYS A 144 -1.53 14.73 -17.42
N VAL A 145 -1.11 14.03 -16.39
CA VAL A 145 0.23 14.12 -15.81
C VAL A 145 0.85 12.73 -15.88
N PRO A 146 1.56 12.39 -16.97
CA PRO A 146 2.18 11.07 -17.11
C PRO A 146 3.11 10.74 -15.95
N MET A 147 2.98 9.55 -15.39
CA MET A 147 3.79 9.06 -14.29
C MET A 147 4.36 7.67 -14.60
N TYR A 148 5.59 7.44 -14.19
CA TYR A 148 6.16 6.09 -14.17
C TYR A 148 6.02 5.49 -12.77
N VAL A 149 5.48 4.28 -12.70
CA VAL A 149 5.46 3.45 -11.50
C VAL A 149 6.79 2.70 -11.47
N LEU A 150 7.63 2.99 -10.47
CA LEU A 150 9.04 2.59 -10.46
C LEU A 150 9.31 1.42 -9.52
N ALA A 151 8.67 1.38 -8.35
CA ALA A 151 8.87 0.32 -7.36
C ALA A 151 7.61 0.11 -6.51
N GLN A 152 7.38 -1.12 -6.10
CA GLN A 152 6.42 -1.42 -5.05
C GLN A 152 7.04 -1.12 -3.69
N LEU A 153 6.33 -0.36 -2.84
CA LEU A 153 6.82 0.00 -1.51
C LEU A 153 6.41 -1.04 -0.46
N ASN A 154 5.22 -1.60 -0.60
CA ASN A 154 4.68 -2.62 0.30
C ASN A 154 3.62 -3.48 -0.40
N THR A 155 3.26 -4.60 0.21
CA THR A 155 2.32 -5.60 -0.33
C THR A 155 1.02 -5.71 0.46
N GLN A 156 0.88 -4.92 1.52
CA GLN A 156 -0.26 -4.92 2.45
C GLN A 156 -0.10 -3.73 3.41
N GLY A 157 -1.04 -3.53 4.35
CA GLY A 157 -0.92 -2.46 5.34
C GLY A 157 -2.23 -1.69 5.54
N ASN A 158 -3.36 -2.23 5.03
CA ASN A 158 -4.66 -1.64 5.25
C ASN A 158 -5.53 -2.50 6.16
N GLY A 159 -6.38 -1.82 6.93
CA GLY A 159 -7.41 -2.44 7.74
C GLY A 159 -8.76 -1.75 7.60
N ILE A 160 -9.82 -2.51 7.88
CA ILE A 160 -11.17 -2.01 8.03
C ILE A 160 -11.52 -2.07 9.52
N ALA A 161 -11.57 -0.91 10.17
CA ALA A 161 -11.92 -0.79 11.57
C ALA A 161 -13.34 -0.25 11.74
N ILE A 162 -14.06 -0.75 12.75
CA ILE A 162 -15.48 -0.52 13.01
C ILE A 162 -15.63 0.14 14.37
N ALA A 163 -16.55 1.11 14.48
CA ALA A 163 -16.88 1.79 15.74
C ALA A 163 -17.40 0.80 16.79
N LYS A 164 -16.99 0.98 18.05
CA LYS A 164 -17.31 0.12 19.20
C LYS A 164 -18.82 -0.10 19.41
N LYS A 165 -19.66 0.87 19.06
CA LYS A 165 -21.13 0.78 19.16
C LYS A 165 -21.74 -0.38 18.33
N HIS A 166 -21.00 -0.91 17.37
CA HIS A 166 -21.41 -2.03 16.53
C HIS A 166 -20.88 -3.39 17.02
N THR A 167 -20.27 -3.46 18.20
CA THR A 167 -19.81 -4.72 18.79
C THR A 167 -20.98 -5.70 18.95
N GLY A 168 -20.72 -6.96 18.61
CA GLY A 168 -21.74 -8.04 18.72
C GLY A 168 -22.79 -8.05 17.60
N LYS A 169 -22.62 -7.23 16.53
CA LYS A 169 -23.54 -7.20 15.38
C LYS A 169 -23.15 -8.13 14.23
N GLY A 170 -22.24 -9.09 14.48
CA GLY A 170 -21.78 -10.04 13.46
C GLY A 170 -20.88 -9.42 12.40
N ILE A 171 -20.33 -8.22 12.64
CA ILE A 171 -19.43 -7.54 11.70
C ILE A 171 -18.02 -8.09 11.90
N GLY A 172 -17.49 -8.73 10.88
CA GLY A 172 -16.17 -9.34 10.86
C GLY A 172 -15.59 -9.38 9.44
N LEU A 173 -14.61 -10.24 9.20
CA LEU A 173 -14.07 -10.46 7.86
C LEU A 173 -15.18 -10.92 6.88
N ASP A 174 -16.03 -11.85 7.34
CA ASP A 174 -17.25 -12.25 6.65
C ASP A 174 -18.43 -11.43 7.17
N LEU A 175 -19.16 -10.79 6.27
CA LEU A 175 -20.34 -9.97 6.58
C LEU A 175 -21.67 -10.69 6.36
N THR A 176 -21.68 -11.95 5.97
CA THR A 176 -22.92 -12.69 5.63
C THR A 176 -23.90 -12.64 6.81
N GLY A 177 -23.43 -12.80 8.04
CA GLY A 177 -24.25 -12.74 9.25
C GLY A 177 -24.66 -11.33 9.70
N ALA A 178 -24.08 -10.28 9.11
CA ALA A 178 -24.36 -8.88 9.46
C ALA A 178 -25.28 -8.15 8.47
N LYS A 179 -25.61 -8.78 7.34
CA LYS A 179 -26.35 -8.12 6.26
C LYS A 179 -27.66 -7.50 6.73
N ASP A 180 -28.47 -8.24 7.47
CA ASP A 180 -29.77 -7.75 7.94
C ASP A 180 -29.62 -6.56 8.90
N TYR A 181 -28.53 -6.52 9.66
CA TYR A 181 -28.21 -5.37 10.51
C TYR A 181 -27.98 -4.11 9.68
N PHE A 182 -27.17 -4.16 8.62
CA PHE A 182 -26.95 -3.02 7.73
C PHE A 182 -28.25 -2.55 7.06
N LEU A 183 -29.06 -3.49 6.57
CA LEU A 183 -30.34 -3.18 5.94
C LEU A 183 -31.34 -2.57 6.96
N SER A 184 -31.33 -2.99 8.22
CA SER A 184 -32.17 -2.41 9.26
C SER A 184 -31.81 -0.96 9.56
N LEU A 185 -30.52 -0.62 9.60
CA LEU A 185 -30.05 0.77 9.77
C LEU A 185 -30.50 1.65 8.60
N LYS A 186 -30.40 1.14 7.37
CA LYS A 186 -30.88 1.84 6.18
C LYS A 186 -32.39 2.08 6.25
N ALA A 187 -33.17 1.06 6.60
CA ALA A 187 -34.63 1.15 6.74
C ALA A 187 -35.06 2.14 7.83
N ALA A 188 -34.25 2.30 8.89
CA ALA A 188 -34.45 3.28 9.95
C ALA A 188 -34.04 4.72 9.56
N GLY A 189 -33.56 4.95 8.31
CA GLY A 189 -33.09 6.26 7.84
C GLY A 189 -31.72 6.68 8.38
N THR A 190 -30.99 5.77 8.99
CA THR A 190 -29.66 6.01 9.56
C THR A 190 -28.65 5.01 8.99
N PRO A 191 -28.38 5.04 7.65
CA PRO A 191 -27.50 4.07 7.01
C PRO A 191 -26.12 4.06 7.65
N PHE A 192 -25.50 2.90 7.70
CA PHE A 192 -24.14 2.72 8.21
C PHE A 192 -23.16 3.60 7.43
N LYS A 193 -22.41 4.45 8.13
CA LYS A 193 -21.51 5.45 7.53
C LYS A 193 -20.08 4.92 7.54
N ALA A 194 -19.55 4.61 6.39
CA ALA A 194 -18.18 4.13 6.26
C ALA A 194 -17.32 5.11 5.46
N ALA A 195 -16.04 5.13 5.73
CA ALA A 195 -15.11 6.02 5.06
C ALA A 195 -13.94 5.26 4.43
N TYR A 196 -13.42 5.84 3.38
CA TYR A 196 -12.16 5.51 2.72
C TYR A 196 -11.37 6.81 2.50
N THR A 197 -10.08 6.73 2.12
CA THR A 197 -9.22 7.92 2.13
C THR A 197 -9.22 8.71 0.84
N PHE A 198 -9.44 8.06 -0.30
CA PHE A 198 -9.52 8.70 -1.62
C PHE A 198 -10.38 7.87 -2.59
N PRO A 199 -11.27 8.50 -3.39
CA PRO A 199 -12.13 7.78 -4.31
C PRO A 199 -11.35 7.12 -5.45
N LYS A 200 -11.78 5.93 -5.86
CA LYS A 200 -11.17 5.11 -6.93
C LYS A 200 -9.74 4.64 -6.62
N ALA A 201 -9.32 4.65 -5.36
CA ALA A 201 -8.06 4.10 -4.92
C ALA A 201 -8.27 2.81 -4.11
N ASN A 202 -7.18 2.12 -3.75
CA ASN A 202 -7.25 0.79 -3.14
C ASN A 202 -8.15 0.73 -1.90
N GLN A 203 -8.09 1.70 -1.00
CA GLN A 203 -8.88 1.72 0.25
C GLN A 203 -10.39 1.90 -0.01
N ASP A 204 -10.78 2.59 -1.09
CA ASP A 204 -12.16 2.63 -1.58
C ASP A 204 -12.57 1.26 -2.16
N PHE A 205 -11.69 0.63 -2.95
CA PHE A 205 -11.97 -0.68 -3.51
C PHE A 205 -12.06 -1.76 -2.44
N TRP A 206 -11.23 -1.73 -1.41
CA TRP A 206 -11.25 -2.70 -0.32
C TRP A 206 -12.56 -2.69 0.44
N ILE A 207 -13.05 -1.51 0.86
CA ILE A 207 -14.29 -1.43 1.63
C ILE A 207 -15.50 -1.77 0.77
N ARG A 208 -15.50 -1.38 -0.51
CA ARG A 208 -16.56 -1.77 -1.46
C ARG A 208 -16.59 -3.27 -1.70
N TYR A 209 -15.42 -3.87 -1.91
CA TYR A 209 -15.31 -5.31 -2.09
C TYR A 209 -15.80 -6.06 -0.85
N TRP A 210 -15.38 -5.63 0.34
CA TRP A 210 -15.79 -6.23 1.61
C TRP A 210 -17.29 -6.18 1.82
N PHE A 211 -17.97 -5.05 1.62
CA PHE A 211 -19.42 -4.96 1.65
C PHE A 211 -20.09 -5.86 0.60
N ALA A 212 -19.64 -5.79 -0.64
CA ALA A 212 -20.22 -6.57 -1.73
C ALA A 212 -20.08 -8.08 -1.52
N ALA A 213 -18.96 -8.53 -0.95
CA ALA A 213 -18.74 -9.94 -0.60
C ALA A 213 -19.76 -10.43 0.45
N GLY A 214 -20.20 -9.56 1.36
CA GLY A 214 -21.26 -9.82 2.32
C GLY A 214 -22.68 -9.66 1.77
N GLY A 215 -22.82 -9.34 0.48
CA GLY A 215 -24.10 -9.12 -0.19
C GLY A 215 -24.78 -7.79 0.18
N ILE A 216 -23.97 -6.81 0.59
CA ILE A 216 -24.38 -5.43 0.86
C ILE A 216 -23.97 -4.59 -0.34
N ASP A 217 -24.90 -3.82 -0.91
CA ASP A 217 -24.60 -2.91 -2.01
C ASP A 217 -23.91 -1.65 -1.45
N PRO A 218 -22.61 -1.41 -1.77
CA PRO A 218 -21.87 -0.29 -1.20
C PRO A 218 -22.38 1.09 -1.63
N ASP A 219 -23.14 1.19 -2.72
CA ASP A 219 -23.68 2.45 -3.23
C ASP A 219 -25.12 2.72 -2.80
N ARG A 220 -25.83 1.69 -2.26
CA ARG A 220 -27.25 1.80 -1.92
C ARG A 220 -27.56 1.50 -0.46
N ASP A 221 -26.81 0.58 0.16
CA ASP A 221 -27.18 0.04 1.48
C ASP A 221 -26.41 0.72 2.62
N VAL A 222 -25.30 1.39 2.31
CA VAL A 222 -24.45 2.12 3.25
C VAL A 222 -24.15 3.51 2.70
N SER A 223 -23.61 4.40 3.55
CA SER A 223 -23.11 5.72 3.14
C SER A 223 -21.58 5.67 3.11
N LEU A 224 -20.98 5.76 1.92
CA LEU A 224 -19.54 5.79 1.74
C LEU A 224 -19.03 7.21 1.51
N LEU A 225 -18.03 7.64 2.26
CA LEU A 225 -17.47 8.99 2.24
C LEU A 225 -15.94 8.97 2.13
N ALA A 226 -15.38 9.93 1.40
CA ALA A 226 -13.93 10.15 1.39
C ALA A 226 -13.52 11.00 2.60
N VAL A 227 -12.68 10.45 3.49
CA VAL A 227 -12.19 11.14 4.70
C VAL A 227 -10.68 10.89 4.84
N PRO A 228 -9.85 11.93 4.98
CA PRO A 228 -8.41 11.78 5.16
C PRO A 228 -8.02 10.90 6.34
N SER A 229 -6.97 10.08 6.20
CA SER A 229 -6.48 9.15 7.24
C SER A 229 -6.26 9.83 8.60
N ALA A 230 -5.69 11.03 8.63
CA ALA A 230 -5.43 11.77 9.87
C ALA A 230 -6.70 12.20 10.63
N GLN A 231 -7.87 12.15 9.99
CA GLN A 231 -9.15 12.48 10.60
C GLN A 231 -9.91 11.25 11.14
N THR A 232 -9.38 10.07 10.94
CA THR A 232 -10.01 8.78 11.29
C THR A 232 -10.41 8.75 12.76
N ILE A 233 -9.47 9.03 13.67
CA ILE A 233 -9.70 8.95 15.12
C ILE A 233 -10.78 9.93 15.59
N ALA A 234 -10.71 11.19 15.13
CA ALA A 234 -11.68 12.22 15.50
C ALA A 234 -13.10 11.87 15.06
N ASN A 235 -13.26 11.41 13.81
CA ASN A 235 -14.56 11.04 13.25
C ASN A 235 -15.15 9.81 13.94
N MET A 236 -14.33 8.84 14.32
CA MET A 236 -14.79 7.67 15.09
C MET A 236 -15.19 8.05 16.51
N LYS A 237 -14.41 8.89 17.20
CA LYS A 237 -14.72 9.38 18.57
C LYS A 237 -16.01 10.20 18.63
N THR A 238 -16.27 11.01 17.62
CA THR A 238 -17.52 11.83 17.55
C THR A 238 -18.72 11.03 17.06
N GLY A 239 -18.53 9.79 16.59
CA GLY A 239 -19.60 8.96 16.04
C GLY A 239 -20.11 9.40 14.67
N THR A 240 -19.38 10.29 13.96
CA THR A 240 -19.74 10.74 12.61
C THR A 240 -19.49 9.65 11.57
N MET A 241 -18.57 8.71 11.85
CA MET A 241 -18.29 7.53 11.04
C MET A 241 -18.43 6.26 11.86
N ASP A 242 -18.90 5.20 11.21
CA ASP A 242 -19.09 3.87 11.77
C ASP A 242 -17.95 2.92 11.41
N ALA A 243 -17.26 3.19 10.29
CA ALA A 243 -16.14 2.39 9.81
C ALA A 243 -15.13 3.22 9.03
N PHE A 244 -13.88 2.74 9.00
CA PHE A 244 -12.82 3.26 8.15
C PHE A 244 -12.04 2.13 7.47
N SER A 245 -11.84 2.28 6.14
CA SER A 245 -10.82 1.58 5.37
C SER A 245 -9.64 2.52 5.17
N THR A 246 -8.51 2.24 5.80
CA THR A 246 -7.35 3.13 5.79
C THR A 246 -6.05 2.36 6.05
N GLY A 247 -4.90 2.96 5.70
CA GLY A 247 -3.58 2.43 5.97
C GLY A 247 -3.18 2.48 7.44
N ASP A 248 -2.23 1.62 7.81
CA ASP A 248 -1.64 1.62 9.15
C ASP A 248 -0.92 2.97 9.44
N PRO A 249 -0.92 3.44 10.69
CA PRO A 249 -1.36 2.80 11.91
C PRO A 249 -2.81 3.12 12.32
N TRP A 250 -3.57 3.81 11.48
CA TRP A 250 -4.88 4.37 11.86
C TRP A 250 -5.92 3.33 12.29
N PRO A 251 -6.07 2.17 11.61
CA PRO A 251 -7.00 1.15 12.06
C PRO A 251 -6.61 0.59 13.43
N TYR A 252 -5.30 0.38 13.66
CA TYR A 252 -4.81 -0.09 14.96
C TYR A 252 -4.96 0.96 16.05
N ARG A 253 -4.85 2.26 15.71
CA ARG A 253 -5.09 3.33 16.66
C ARG A 253 -6.53 3.37 17.15
N ILE A 254 -7.52 3.06 16.29
CA ILE A 254 -8.92 2.90 16.66
C ILE A 254 -9.07 1.84 17.76
N VAL A 255 -8.37 0.71 17.59
CA VAL A 255 -8.39 -0.40 18.56
C VAL A 255 -7.67 -0.03 19.85
N ALA A 256 -6.48 0.56 19.74
CA ALA A 256 -5.66 0.95 20.90
C ALA A 256 -6.34 2.02 21.78
N ASP A 257 -7.06 2.94 21.17
CA ASP A 257 -7.84 3.98 21.88
C ASP A 257 -9.20 3.47 22.40
N ASP A 258 -9.51 2.18 22.27
CA ASP A 258 -10.77 1.53 22.68
C ASP A 258 -12.04 2.18 22.07
N ILE A 259 -11.94 2.78 20.87
CA ILE A 259 -13.06 3.41 20.17
C ILE A 259 -13.68 2.51 19.09
N GLY A 260 -13.07 1.37 18.81
CA GLY A 260 -13.55 0.42 17.83
C GLY A 260 -12.79 -0.88 17.85
N PHE A 261 -13.05 -1.72 16.86
CA PHE A 261 -12.40 -3.01 16.67
C PHE A 261 -12.00 -3.23 15.21
N MET A 262 -10.99 -4.08 14.99
CA MET A 262 -10.57 -4.48 13.65
C MET A 262 -11.54 -5.53 13.12
N SER A 263 -12.14 -5.28 11.98
CA SER A 263 -13.06 -6.20 11.31
C SER A 263 -12.35 -7.05 10.26
N ALA A 264 -11.48 -6.42 9.47
CA ALA A 264 -10.75 -7.10 8.41
C ALA A 264 -9.38 -6.44 8.19
N LEU A 265 -8.36 -7.24 7.93
CA LEU A 265 -7.11 -6.81 7.32
C LEU A 265 -7.14 -7.16 5.84
N THR A 266 -6.65 -6.28 4.99
CA THR A 266 -6.63 -6.54 3.54
C THR A 266 -5.80 -7.77 3.18
N ALA A 267 -4.76 -8.07 3.96
CA ALA A 267 -3.98 -9.30 3.84
C ALA A 267 -4.79 -10.59 4.07
N GLN A 268 -5.90 -10.54 4.83
CA GLN A 268 -6.80 -11.68 5.01
C GLN A 268 -7.71 -11.90 3.80
N ILE A 269 -7.97 -10.82 3.04
CA ILE A 269 -8.79 -10.86 1.81
C ILE A 269 -7.93 -11.32 0.64
N TRP A 270 -6.76 -10.72 0.49
CA TRP A 270 -5.81 -11.04 -0.58
C TRP A 270 -4.37 -10.85 -0.07
N PRO A 271 -3.65 -11.93 0.27
CA PRO A 271 -2.25 -11.87 0.67
C PRO A 271 -1.37 -11.30 -0.46
N TYR A 272 -0.40 -10.48 -0.10
CA TYR A 272 0.58 -9.90 -1.06
C TYR A 272 -0.09 -9.12 -2.21
N HIS A 273 -1.15 -8.38 -1.92
CA HIS A 273 -1.82 -7.57 -2.93
C HIS A 273 -1.00 -6.33 -3.32
N PRO A 274 -1.22 -5.77 -4.53
CA PRO A 274 -0.70 -4.46 -4.88
C PRO A 274 -1.24 -3.40 -3.91
N GLU A 275 -0.35 -2.66 -3.25
CA GLU A 275 -0.76 -1.67 -2.25
C GLU A 275 -0.26 -0.30 -2.63
N GLU A 276 0.94 0.07 -2.24
CA GLU A 276 1.50 1.37 -2.54
C GLU A 276 2.82 1.28 -3.27
N TYR A 277 3.06 2.28 -4.12
CA TYR A 277 4.16 2.30 -5.05
C TYR A 277 4.85 3.66 -5.04
N LEU A 278 6.15 3.64 -5.30
CA LEU A 278 6.89 4.81 -5.73
C LEU A 278 6.52 5.09 -7.17
N ALA A 279 5.95 6.26 -7.43
CA ALA A 279 5.76 6.76 -8.80
C ALA A 279 6.17 8.22 -8.90
N ILE A 280 6.79 8.56 -10.04
CA ILE A 280 7.37 9.87 -10.31
C ILE A 280 6.88 10.34 -11.68
N ARG A 281 6.74 11.64 -11.86
CA ARG A 281 6.39 12.27 -13.14
C ARG A 281 7.33 11.79 -14.26
N ALA A 282 6.76 11.40 -15.38
CA ALA A 282 7.52 10.86 -16.50
C ALA A 282 8.53 11.90 -17.05
N ASP A 283 8.12 13.17 -17.13
CA ASP A 283 8.98 14.25 -17.60
C ASP A 283 10.22 14.50 -16.72
N TRP A 284 10.13 14.21 -15.42
CA TRP A 284 11.28 14.25 -14.51
C TRP A 284 12.19 13.03 -14.70
N VAL A 285 11.61 11.83 -14.78
CA VAL A 285 12.36 10.56 -14.96
C VAL A 285 13.11 10.56 -16.29
N ASP A 286 12.46 10.96 -17.37
CA ASP A 286 13.07 11.01 -18.73
C ASP A 286 14.27 11.94 -18.80
N LYS A 287 14.25 13.03 -18.01
CA LYS A 287 15.38 13.98 -17.91
C LYS A 287 16.47 13.53 -16.97
N ASN A 288 16.17 12.63 -16.02
CA ASN A 288 17.06 12.29 -14.92
C ASN A 288 17.17 10.75 -14.70
N PRO A 289 17.55 9.97 -15.73
CA PRO A 289 17.57 8.50 -15.63
C PRO A 289 18.54 7.98 -14.56
N LYS A 290 19.71 8.59 -14.39
CA LYS A 290 20.68 8.19 -13.36
C LYS A 290 20.22 8.58 -11.95
N ALA A 291 19.63 9.77 -11.80
CA ALA A 291 19.01 10.16 -10.55
C ALA A 291 17.82 9.26 -10.19
N THR A 292 17.05 8.78 -11.18
CA THR A 292 15.98 7.78 -10.98
C THR A 292 16.56 6.46 -10.48
N GLN A 293 17.66 5.98 -11.05
CA GLN A 293 18.36 4.80 -10.54
C GLN A 293 18.85 5.01 -9.11
N ALA A 294 19.41 6.17 -8.80
CA ALA A 294 19.84 6.51 -7.43
C ALA A 294 18.68 6.52 -6.43
N ILE A 295 17.49 7.02 -6.81
CA ILE A 295 16.27 6.94 -5.99
C ILE A 295 15.91 5.48 -5.73
N LEU A 296 15.88 4.64 -6.77
CA LEU A 296 15.55 3.22 -6.64
C LEU A 296 16.52 2.49 -5.70
N MET A 297 17.83 2.74 -5.84
CA MET A 297 18.85 2.16 -4.96
C MET A 297 18.63 2.58 -3.50
N ALA A 298 18.37 3.86 -3.24
CA ALA A 298 18.12 4.39 -1.91
C ALA A 298 16.85 3.80 -1.26
N VAL A 299 15.77 3.67 -2.04
CA VAL A 299 14.50 3.12 -1.56
C VAL A 299 14.62 1.61 -1.31
N MET A 300 15.28 0.85 -2.20
CA MET A 300 15.51 -0.58 -1.99
C MET A 300 16.35 -0.86 -0.75
N GLU A 301 17.40 -0.07 -0.50
CA GLU A 301 18.19 -0.19 0.73
C GLU A 301 17.35 0.14 1.96
N ALA A 302 16.48 1.16 1.89
CA ALA A 302 15.56 1.51 2.95
C ALA A 302 14.53 0.39 3.22
N GLN A 303 14.00 -0.26 2.18
CA GLN A 303 13.10 -1.41 2.34
C GLN A 303 13.80 -2.57 3.05
N GLN A 304 15.02 -2.92 2.63
CA GLN A 304 15.82 -3.94 3.30
C GLN A 304 16.11 -3.58 4.76
N TRP A 305 16.37 -2.31 5.04
CA TRP A 305 16.56 -1.84 6.40
C TRP A 305 15.28 -1.95 7.24
N CYS A 306 14.12 -1.58 6.67
CA CYS A 306 12.80 -1.68 7.32
C CYS A 306 12.43 -3.14 7.61
N ASP A 307 12.75 -4.07 6.72
CA ASP A 307 12.43 -5.49 6.85
C ASP A 307 13.31 -6.21 7.89
N ASN A 308 14.42 -5.61 8.31
CA ASN A 308 15.29 -6.20 9.31
C ASN A 308 14.67 -6.05 10.72
N PRO A 309 14.33 -7.17 11.40
CA PRO A 309 13.71 -7.12 12.73
C PRO A 309 14.54 -6.38 13.80
N ALA A 310 15.87 -6.35 13.63
CA ALA A 310 16.78 -5.63 14.55
C ALA A 310 16.54 -4.11 14.52
N ASN A 311 16.03 -3.58 13.43
CA ASN A 311 15.77 -2.15 13.24
C ASN A 311 14.35 -1.73 13.68
N LYS A 312 13.50 -2.68 14.07
CA LYS A 312 12.07 -2.42 14.35
C LYS A 312 11.84 -1.31 15.37
N ALA A 313 12.59 -1.30 16.46
CA ALA A 313 12.44 -0.28 17.52
C ALA A 313 12.82 1.12 17.01
N GLU A 314 13.91 1.22 16.26
CA GLU A 314 14.34 2.48 15.63
C GLU A 314 13.38 2.94 14.56
N LEU A 315 12.90 2.02 13.68
CA LEU A 315 11.89 2.30 12.68
C LEU A 315 10.65 2.94 13.30
N VAL A 316 10.08 2.30 14.33
CA VAL A 316 8.90 2.81 15.04
C VAL A 316 9.18 4.19 15.62
N SER A 317 10.32 4.39 16.28
CA SER A 317 10.72 5.68 16.86
C SER A 317 10.80 6.80 15.83
N ILE A 318 11.35 6.51 14.65
CA ILE A 318 11.45 7.49 13.55
C ILE A 318 10.07 7.84 13.02
N VAL A 319 9.31 6.84 12.55
CA VAL A 319 8.08 7.11 11.80
C VAL A 319 6.93 7.62 12.67
N SER A 320 6.84 7.20 13.96
CA SER A 320 5.84 7.70 14.91
C SER A 320 6.08 9.15 15.35
N GLY A 321 7.29 9.64 15.15
CA GLY A 321 7.71 10.96 15.58
C GLY A 321 6.85 12.11 15.03
N ARG A 322 6.90 13.26 15.73
CA ARG A 322 6.10 14.47 15.41
C ARG A 322 6.31 14.97 13.98
N ASN A 323 7.51 14.79 13.42
CA ASN A 323 7.83 15.23 12.06
C ASN A 323 7.15 14.37 10.97
N TYR A 324 6.75 13.14 11.31
CA TYR A 324 6.20 12.17 10.37
C TYR A 324 4.73 11.86 10.67
N PHE A 325 4.43 10.78 11.39
CA PHE A 325 3.02 10.40 11.61
C PHE A 325 2.38 11.17 12.76
N ASN A 326 3.15 11.50 13.80
CA ASN A 326 2.67 12.16 15.02
C ASN A 326 1.60 11.32 15.74
N VAL A 327 1.93 10.05 16.02
CA VAL A 327 1.05 9.07 16.67
C VAL A 327 1.64 8.51 17.95
#